data_f6c69ff81d5efcea74a2373cec8c9b68
#
_entry.id   f6c69ff81d5efcea74a2373cec8c9b68
#
_cell.length_a   1.000
_cell.length_b   1.000
_cell.length_c   1.000
_cell.angle_alpha   90.00
_cell.angle_beta   90.00
_cell.angle_gamma   90.00
#
_symmetry.space_group_name_H-M   'P 1'
#
loop_
_entity.id
_entity.type
_entity.pdbx_description
1 polymer ?
#
loop_
_entity_poly.entity_id
_entity_poly.type
_entity_poly.pdbx_seq_one_letter_code
_entity_poly.pdbx_strand_id
1 'polypeptide(L)'
;MDTTMTATDTITATLPSGYRAREFRDSDREPWTEERNAQVHELQRGTAEEWREWEQIDPPKFRLRVSVDAPDGSLAAGAELGPGFLPREDGTLFGGVNVMRAHRRKGLGDALLKTVELEARAAKAPRILSNTNAAFAGSLEWATKRGYKEIGRRIESYVDVRAFDGAPLRDVVGRVEASGIRLTTVAELLRERDPAATAQFWHDLWEAEAPMWDDVPWASPTPHWPFEKFKKLVVDSGKMVNEATIVALDGERIAAFTSTGKQGTDRGYTWMTGTGRDYRGRGLATALKVKLLAAAKAAGLRAMLTTNDEPNKAMRGINAKLGYVMLPANIELEKTL
;
A
#
# COMPACT_ATOMS: atom_id res chain seq x y z
N MET A 1 29.11 -18.78 -34.27
CA MET A 1 28.59 -17.61 -33.47
C MET A 1 27.70 -18.18 -32.38
N ASP A 2 28.23 -18.31 -31.21
CA ASP A 2 27.49 -18.82 -30.05
C ASP A 2 26.56 -17.68 -29.61
N THR A 3 25.31 -17.74 -30.02
CA THR A 3 24.31 -16.73 -29.62
C THR A 3 23.87 -17.07 -28.20
N THR A 4 24.52 -16.47 -27.21
CA THR A 4 24.13 -16.62 -25.82
C THR A 4 22.66 -16.16 -25.69
N MET A 5 21.75 -17.09 -25.39
CA MET A 5 20.33 -16.79 -25.18
C MET A 5 20.17 -15.77 -24.06
N THR A 6 19.39 -14.74 -24.30
CA THR A 6 19.03 -13.77 -23.24
C THR A 6 18.05 -14.40 -22.25
N ALA A 7 17.90 -13.80 -21.07
CA ALA A 7 16.89 -14.23 -20.09
C ALA A 7 15.48 -14.23 -20.69
N THR A 8 15.16 -13.23 -21.51
CA THR A 8 13.85 -13.12 -22.19
C THR A 8 13.66 -14.20 -23.27
N ASP A 9 14.72 -14.61 -23.99
CA ASP A 9 14.65 -15.71 -24.94
C ASP A 9 14.36 -17.04 -24.24
N THR A 10 15.02 -17.28 -23.10
CA THR A 10 14.78 -18.45 -22.26
C THR A 10 13.32 -18.51 -21.78
N ILE A 11 12.78 -17.37 -21.32
CA ILE A 11 11.36 -17.29 -20.90
C ILE A 11 10.45 -17.52 -22.11
N THR A 12 10.73 -16.90 -23.26
CA THR A 12 9.95 -17.05 -24.50
C THR A 12 9.81 -18.51 -24.90
N ALA A 13 10.89 -19.29 -24.78
CA ALA A 13 10.88 -20.73 -25.11
C ALA A 13 9.93 -21.56 -24.21
N THR A 14 9.51 -21.05 -23.05
CA THR A 14 8.56 -21.72 -22.14
C THR A 14 7.11 -21.29 -22.38
N LEU A 15 6.89 -20.23 -23.16
CA LEU A 15 5.56 -19.67 -23.41
C LEU A 15 4.82 -20.46 -24.51
N PRO A 16 3.48 -20.40 -24.55
CA PRO A 16 2.70 -20.90 -25.66
C PRO A 16 3.13 -20.26 -27.00
N SER A 17 2.93 -20.98 -28.09
CA SER A 17 3.33 -20.52 -29.42
C SER A 17 2.80 -19.13 -29.77
N GLY A 18 3.67 -18.29 -30.33
CA GLY A 18 3.37 -16.93 -30.76
C GLY A 18 3.48 -15.87 -29.66
N TYR A 19 3.56 -16.23 -28.38
CA TYR A 19 3.81 -15.28 -27.31
C TYR A 19 5.31 -15.06 -27.14
N ARG A 20 5.70 -13.81 -26.81
CA ARG A 20 7.12 -13.43 -26.66
C ARG A 20 7.33 -12.62 -25.39
N ALA A 21 8.31 -13.05 -24.58
CA ALA A 21 8.76 -12.29 -23.42
C ALA A 21 9.72 -11.17 -23.85
N ARG A 22 9.62 -10.05 -23.18
CA ARG A 22 10.53 -8.91 -23.29
C ARG A 22 10.65 -8.18 -21.96
N GLU A 23 11.59 -7.27 -21.88
CA GLU A 23 11.68 -6.37 -20.74
C GLU A 23 10.41 -5.50 -20.61
N PHE A 24 10.07 -5.16 -19.37
CA PHE A 24 9.00 -4.21 -19.06
C PHE A 24 9.34 -2.84 -19.65
N ARG A 25 8.36 -2.17 -20.22
CA ARG A 25 8.46 -0.81 -20.77
C ARG A 25 7.52 0.12 -20.02
N ASP A 26 7.85 1.41 -20.00
CA ASP A 26 6.99 2.41 -19.39
C ASP A 26 5.57 2.41 -19.97
N SER A 27 5.45 2.19 -21.29
CA SER A 27 4.16 2.06 -21.98
C SER A 27 3.30 0.87 -21.56
N ASP A 28 3.84 -0.07 -20.79
CA ASP A 28 3.07 -1.21 -20.28
C ASP A 28 2.17 -0.81 -19.09
N ARG A 29 2.45 0.33 -18.46
CA ARG A 29 1.70 0.79 -17.27
C ARG A 29 0.24 1.09 -17.58
N GLU A 30 -0.04 1.73 -18.70
CA GLU A 30 -1.40 2.07 -19.11
C GLU A 30 -2.28 0.83 -19.24
N PRO A 31 -1.97 -0.18 -20.09
CA PRO A 31 -2.79 -1.36 -20.23
C PRO A 31 -2.89 -2.19 -18.93
N TRP A 32 -1.84 -2.24 -18.09
CA TRP A 32 -1.93 -2.87 -16.76
C TRP A 32 -2.89 -2.14 -15.84
N THR A 33 -2.83 -0.82 -15.82
CA THR A 33 -3.72 0.02 -15.00
C THR A 33 -5.17 -0.12 -15.45
N GLU A 34 -5.44 -0.11 -16.74
CA GLU A 34 -6.77 -0.31 -17.33
C GLU A 34 -7.33 -1.69 -16.96
N GLU A 35 -6.53 -2.76 -17.13
CA GLU A 35 -6.92 -4.13 -16.81
C GLU A 35 -7.30 -4.28 -15.31
N ARG A 36 -6.51 -3.67 -14.42
CA ARG A 36 -6.80 -3.64 -12.98
C ARG A 36 -8.05 -2.83 -12.68
N ASN A 37 -8.15 -1.62 -13.21
CA ASN A 37 -9.25 -0.68 -12.96
C ASN A 37 -10.60 -1.21 -13.43
N ALA A 38 -10.62 -2.05 -14.47
CA ALA A 38 -11.83 -2.71 -14.93
C ALA A 38 -12.38 -3.79 -13.98
N GLN A 39 -11.61 -4.18 -12.97
CA GLN A 39 -11.95 -5.27 -12.04
C GLN A 39 -12.16 -4.81 -10.60
N VAL A 40 -11.73 -3.60 -10.24
CA VAL A 40 -11.84 -3.07 -8.87
C VAL A 40 -12.91 -1.98 -8.76
N HIS A 41 -13.32 -1.70 -7.52
CA HIS A 41 -14.22 -0.58 -7.23
C HIS A 41 -13.63 0.75 -7.70
N GLU A 42 -14.46 1.72 -8.11
CA GLU A 42 -13.98 3.00 -8.66
C GLU A 42 -13.01 3.75 -7.72
N LEU A 43 -13.23 3.69 -6.41
CA LEU A 43 -12.35 4.33 -5.42
C LEU A 43 -11.00 3.62 -5.24
N GLN A 44 -10.86 2.38 -5.71
CA GLN A 44 -9.61 1.62 -5.71
C GLN A 44 -8.81 1.84 -7.02
N ARG A 45 -9.38 2.53 -8.00
CA ARG A 45 -8.70 2.79 -9.27
C ARG A 45 -7.54 3.75 -9.09
N GLY A 46 -6.45 3.46 -9.77
CA GLY A 46 -5.28 4.32 -9.88
C GLY A 46 -5.02 4.72 -11.32
N THR A 47 -3.94 5.46 -11.55
CA THR A 47 -3.48 5.85 -12.86
C THR A 47 -2.06 5.34 -13.13
N ALA A 48 -1.69 5.19 -14.39
CA ALA A 48 -0.32 4.86 -14.78
C ALA A 48 0.66 5.96 -14.34
N GLU A 49 0.20 7.22 -14.30
CA GLU A 49 1.00 8.34 -13.81
C GLU A 49 1.30 8.23 -12.31
N GLU A 50 0.31 7.92 -11.47
CA GLU A 50 0.54 7.68 -10.03
C GLU A 50 1.54 6.55 -9.81
N TRP A 51 1.45 5.48 -10.61
CA TRP A 51 2.40 4.37 -10.55
C TRP A 51 3.82 4.86 -10.91
N ARG A 52 3.97 5.63 -11.99
CA ARG A 52 5.25 6.21 -12.43
C ARG A 52 5.85 7.14 -11.36
N GLU A 53 5.04 8.04 -10.79
CA GLU A 53 5.48 8.95 -9.73
C GLU A 53 6.02 8.20 -8.51
N TRP A 54 5.33 7.16 -8.04
CA TRP A 54 5.81 6.37 -6.91
C TRP A 54 7.12 5.65 -7.21
N GLU A 55 7.29 5.10 -8.40
CA GLU A 55 8.56 4.47 -8.80
C GLU A 55 9.69 5.49 -9.00
N GLN A 56 9.39 6.72 -9.37
CA GLN A 56 10.39 7.80 -9.42
C GLN A 56 10.84 8.22 -8.00
N ILE A 57 9.88 8.33 -7.07
CA ILE A 57 10.19 8.65 -5.68
C ILE A 57 11.04 7.53 -5.05
N ASP A 58 10.66 6.28 -5.19
CA ASP A 58 11.40 5.13 -4.63
C ASP A 58 11.53 4.01 -5.68
N PRO A 59 12.56 4.07 -6.54
CA PRO A 59 12.74 3.12 -7.62
C PRO A 59 12.85 1.67 -7.09
N PRO A 60 11.95 0.78 -7.52
CA PRO A 60 11.97 -0.61 -7.07
C PRO A 60 13.17 -1.37 -7.62
N LYS A 61 13.70 -2.31 -6.83
CA LYS A 61 14.79 -3.19 -7.24
C LYS A 61 14.22 -4.54 -7.66
N PHE A 62 14.10 -4.76 -8.97
CA PHE A 62 13.64 -6.05 -9.50
C PHE A 62 14.82 -6.98 -9.79
N ARG A 63 14.65 -8.26 -9.49
CA ARG A 63 15.45 -9.37 -10.03
C ARG A 63 14.90 -9.82 -11.37
N LEU A 64 13.58 -9.81 -11.50
CA LEU A 64 12.84 -10.13 -12.71
C LEU A 64 11.74 -9.09 -12.87
N ARG A 65 11.64 -8.49 -14.05
CA ARG A 65 10.50 -7.69 -14.47
C ARG A 65 10.32 -7.82 -15.96
N VAL A 66 9.34 -8.61 -16.37
CA VAL A 66 9.11 -8.94 -17.77
C VAL A 66 7.66 -8.74 -18.17
N SER A 67 7.47 -8.37 -19.41
CA SER A 67 6.18 -8.32 -20.10
C SER A 67 6.16 -9.39 -21.19
N VAL A 68 4.96 -9.85 -21.54
CA VAL A 68 4.74 -10.82 -22.62
C VAL A 68 3.79 -10.21 -23.63
N ASP A 69 4.24 -10.13 -24.88
CA ASP A 69 3.41 -9.71 -26.00
C ASP A 69 2.70 -10.92 -26.62
N ALA A 70 1.46 -10.72 -27.05
CA ALA A 70 0.67 -11.65 -27.82
C ALA A 70 1.10 -11.64 -29.30
N PRO A 71 0.63 -12.59 -30.12
CA PRO A 71 0.95 -12.64 -31.57
C PRO A 71 0.55 -11.37 -32.34
N ASP A 72 -0.44 -10.64 -31.88
CA ASP A 72 -0.90 -9.36 -32.45
C ASP A 72 -0.14 -8.13 -31.93
N GLY A 73 0.86 -8.34 -31.07
CA GLY A 73 1.66 -7.29 -30.46
C GLY A 73 1.04 -6.63 -29.22
N SER A 74 -0.17 -7.03 -28.81
CA SER A 74 -0.80 -6.51 -27.58
C SER A 74 -0.12 -7.11 -26.33
N LEU A 75 -0.16 -6.37 -25.22
CA LEU A 75 0.32 -6.87 -23.93
C LEU A 75 -0.59 -7.99 -23.41
N ALA A 76 -0.02 -9.16 -23.14
CA ALA A 76 -0.76 -10.36 -22.74
C ALA A 76 -0.57 -10.76 -21.29
N ALA A 77 0.64 -10.63 -20.77
CA ALA A 77 1.01 -11.08 -19.43
C ALA A 77 2.27 -10.36 -18.93
N GLY A 78 2.59 -10.52 -17.66
CA GLY A 78 3.84 -10.07 -17.06
C GLY A 78 4.15 -10.79 -15.77
N ALA A 79 5.41 -10.70 -15.36
CA ALA A 79 5.90 -11.25 -14.10
C ALA A 79 6.90 -10.29 -13.46
N GLU A 80 6.85 -10.23 -12.14
CA GLU A 80 7.78 -9.46 -11.34
C GLU A 80 8.27 -10.28 -10.15
N LEU A 81 9.54 -10.06 -9.76
CA LEU A 81 10.16 -10.62 -8.55
C LEU A 81 11.23 -9.66 -8.04
N GLY A 82 11.19 -9.34 -6.78
CA GLY A 82 12.18 -8.48 -6.13
C GLY A 82 12.07 -8.49 -4.61
N PRO A 83 12.89 -7.72 -3.90
CA PRO A 83 12.87 -7.65 -2.44
C PRO A 83 11.64 -6.92 -1.89
N GLY A 84 10.76 -6.42 -2.76
CA GLY A 84 9.61 -5.62 -2.38
C GLY A 84 9.98 -4.21 -1.93
N PHE A 85 8.98 -3.49 -1.43
CA PHE A 85 9.12 -2.12 -0.96
C PHE A 85 10.02 -1.99 0.28
N LEU A 86 9.97 -3.00 1.17
CA LEU A 86 10.84 -3.15 2.32
C LEU A 86 11.49 -4.53 2.26
N PRO A 87 12.79 -4.60 1.92
CA PRO A 87 13.54 -5.84 1.92
C PRO A 87 13.47 -6.54 3.27
N ARG A 88 13.28 -7.85 3.25
CA ARG A 88 13.29 -8.69 4.44
C ARG A 88 14.69 -9.21 4.71
N GLU A 89 15.12 -9.22 5.97
CA GLU A 89 16.45 -9.70 6.37
C GLU A 89 16.65 -11.18 6.07
N ASP A 90 15.58 -11.98 6.10
CA ASP A 90 15.61 -13.41 5.78
C ASP A 90 15.74 -13.72 4.29
N GLY A 91 15.79 -12.70 3.42
CA GLY A 91 15.87 -12.87 1.98
C GLY A 91 14.55 -13.22 1.29
N THR A 92 13.41 -13.13 1.99
CA THR A 92 12.08 -13.26 1.39
C THR A 92 11.92 -12.32 0.22
N LEU A 93 11.40 -12.82 -0.89
CA LEU A 93 11.11 -12.03 -2.08
C LEU A 93 9.60 -11.83 -2.26
N PHE A 94 9.25 -10.74 -2.93
CA PHE A 94 7.90 -10.42 -3.35
C PHE A 94 7.79 -10.58 -4.85
N GLY A 95 6.74 -11.23 -5.31
CA GLY A 95 6.57 -11.42 -6.74
C GLY A 95 5.24 -12.07 -7.09
N GLY A 96 4.99 -12.10 -8.38
CA GLY A 96 3.79 -12.69 -8.92
C GLY A 96 3.71 -12.58 -10.43
N VAL A 97 2.58 -13.02 -10.94
CA VAL A 97 2.27 -12.99 -12.36
C VAL A 97 0.91 -12.36 -12.58
N ASN A 98 0.80 -11.60 -13.66
CA ASN A 98 -0.45 -11.02 -14.11
C ASN A 98 -0.72 -11.47 -15.54
N VAL A 99 -1.97 -11.82 -15.85
CA VAL A 99 -2.40 -12.20 -17.20
C VAL A 99 -3.64 -11.41 -17.55
N MET A 100 -3.58 -10.67 -18.65
CA MET A 100 -4.71 -9.92 -19.22
C MET A 100 -5.90 -10.86 -19.44
N ARG A 101 -7.12 -10.42 -19.14
CA ARG A 101 -8.33 -11.27 -19.21
C ARG A 101 -8.49 -11.96 -20.57
N ALA A 102 -8.19 -11.26 -21.65
CA ALA A 102 -8.26 -11.80 -23.02
C ALA A 102 -7.27 -12.94 -23.28
N HIS A 103 -6.23 -13.07 -22.46
CA HIS A 103 -5.15 -14.05 -22.62
C HIS A 103 -5.12 -15.11 -21.52
N ARG A 104 -6.08 -15.10 -20.59
CA ARG A 104 -6.19 -16.14 -19.53
C ARG A 104 -6.51 -17.51 -20.12
N ARG A 105 -6.21 -18.56 -19.35
CA ARG A 105 -6.46 -19.98 -19.69
C ARG A 105 -5.68 -20.51 -20.92
N LYS A 106 -4.60 -19.82 -21.29
CA LYS A 106 -3.72 -20.18 -22.39
C LYS A 106 -2.32 -20.66 -21.91
N GLY A 107 -2.15 -20.95 -20.62
CA GLY A 107 -0.89 -21.46 -20.05
C GLY A 107 0.13 -20.38 -19.64
N LEU A 108 -0.09 -19.08 -19.97
CA LEU A 108 0.86 -17.99 -19.69
C LEU A 108 1.19 -17.86 -18.20
N GLY A 109 0.16 -17.90 -17.35
CA GLY A 109 0.37 -17.78 -15.90
C GLY A 109 1.25 -18.87 -15.32
N ASP A 110 1.10 -20.10 -15.79
CA ASP A 110 1.91 -21.24 -15.32
C ASP A 110 3.36 -21.15 -15.78
N ALA A 111 3.59 -20.79 -17.03
CA ALA A 111 4.93 -20.60 -17.57
C ALA A 111 5.69 -19.49 -16.83
N LEU A 112 5.04 -18.33 -16.63
CA LEU A 112 5.64 -17.20 -15.92
C LEU A 112 5.86 -17.50 -14.44
N LEU A 113 4.91 -18.16 -13.76
CA LEU A 113 5.06 -18.50 -12.34
C LEU A 113 6.24 -19.45 -12.12
N LYS A 114 6.43 -20.44 -13.02
CA LYS A 114 7.60 -21.32 -12.99
C LYS A 114 8.90 -20.53 -13.09
N THR A 115 8.96 -19.52 -13.93
CA THR A 115 10.12 -18.63 -14.05
C THR A 115 10.35 -17.83 -12.75
N VAL A 116 9.30 -17.22 -12.18
CA VAL A 116 9.38 -16.51 -10.89
C VAL A 116 9.94 -17.41 -9.79
N GLU A 117 9.45 -18.65 -9.69
CA GLU A 117 9.90 -19.59 -8.68
C GLU A 117 11.34 -20.07 -8.89
N LEU A 118 11.76 -20.29 -10.15
CA LEU A 118 13.15 -20.62 -10.48
C LEU A 118 14.10 -19.48 -10.10
N GLU A 119 13.76 -18.24 -10.43
CA GLU A 119 14.55 -17.07 -10.07
C GLU A 119 14.63 -16.84 -8.55
N ALA A 120 13.54 -17.09 -7.83
CA ALA A 120 13.52 -17.00 -6.37
C ALA A 120 14.42 -18.09 -5.74
N ARG A 121 14.39 -19.34 -6.26
CA ARG A 121 15.28 -20.42 -5.80
C ARG A 121 16.75 -20.11 -6.12
N ALA A 122 17.04 -19.56 -7.30
CA ALA A 122 18.40 -19.13 -7.67
C ALA A 122 18.91 -18.02 -6.73
N ALA A 123 18.03 -17.19 -6.23
CA ALA A 123 18.32 -16.18 -5.19
C ALA A 123 18.44 -16.77 -3.78
N LYS A 124 18.17 -18.07 -3.59
CA LYS A 124 18.10 -18.72 -2.28
C LYS A 124 17.06 -18.09 -1.34
N ALA A 125 15.98 -17.54 -1.91
CA ALA A 125 14.89 -17.01 -1.11
C ALA A 125 14.17 -18.15 -0.37
N PRO A 126 13.86 -18.00 0.93
CA PRO A 126 13.15 -19.04 1.69
C PRO A 126 11.70 -19.16 1.25
N ARG A 127 11.12 -18.06 0.76
CA ARG A 127 9.72 -17.98 0.36
C ARG A 127 9.46 -16.81 -0.59
N ILE A 128 8.33 -16.88 -1.28
CA ILE A 128 7.76 -15.79 -2.07
C ILE A 128 6.49 -15.30 -1.37
N LEU A 129 6.40 -14.00 -1.12
CA LEU A 129 5.17 -13.30 -0.79
C LEU A 129 4.53 -12.75 -2.05
N SER A 130 3.21 -12.80 -2.12
CA SER A 130 2.43 -12.28 -3.23
C SER A 130 1.11 -11.73 -2.70
N ASN A 131 0.33 -11.12 -3.56
CA ASN A 131 -1.02 -10.70 -3.20
C ASN A 131 -1.98 -10.84 -4.38
N THR A 132 -3.26 -10.90 -4.07
CA THR A 132 -4.35 -10.76 -5.05
C THR A 132 -5.50 -9.98 -4.44
N ASN A 133 -6.35 -9.38 -5.26
CA ASN A 133 -7.56 -8.74 -4.78
C ASN A 133 -8.75 -9.70 -4.85
N ALA A 134 -9.61 -9.69 -3.84
CA ALA A 134 -10.80 -10.54 -3.79
C ALA A 134 -11.78 -10.29 -4.95
N ALA A 135 -11.70 -9.12 -5.60
CA ALA A 135 -12.46 -8.83 -6.83
C ALA A 135 -11.94 -9.60 -8.06
N PHE A 136 -10.71 -10.13 -8.03
CA PHE A 136 -10.13 -10.83 -9.17
C PHE A 136 -10.58 -12.29 -9.18
N ALA A 137 -11.67 -12.57 -9.90
CA ALA A 137 -12.28 -13.90 -9.96
C ALA A 137 -11.27 -14.99 -10.32
N GLY A 138 -11.23 -16.05 -9.49
CA GLY A 138 -10.38 -17.23 -9.70
C GLY A 138 -8.90 -17.07 -9.37
N SER A 139 -8.41 -15.85 -9.04
CA SER A 139 -6.99 -15.63 -8.76
C SER A 139 -6.52 -16.35 -7.50
N LEU A 140 -7.28 -16.28 -6.41
CA LEU A 140 -6.96 -16.99 -5.17
C LEU A 140 -6.93 -18.51 -5.39
N GLU A 141 -7.96 -19.06 -6.03
CA GLU A 141 -8.04 -20.49 -6.33
C GLU A 141 -6.87 -20.95 -7.21
N TRP A 142 -6.51 -20.14 -8.22
CA TRP A 142 -5.40 -20.42 -9.10
C TRP A 142 -4.07 -20.46 -8.34
N ALA A 143 -3.83 -19.52 -7.44
CA ALA A 143 -2.62 -19.45 -6.62
C ALA A 143 -2.55 -20.63 -5.62
N THR A 144 -3.68 -20.94 -4.95
CA THR A 144 -3.78 -22.03 -3.98
C THR A 144 -3.46 -23.39 -4.63
N LYS A 145 -3.99 -23.66 -5.83
CA LYS A 145 -3.65 -24.88 -6.61
C LYS A 145 -2.18 -25.00 -6.95
N ARG A 146 -1.40 -23.91 -6.84
CA ARG A 146 0.06 -23.87 -7.11
C ARG A 146 0.90 -23.78 -5.85
N GLY A 147 0.28 -24.07 -4.70
CA GLY A 147 0.95 -24.19 -3.42
C GLY A 147 1.12 -22.88 -2.66
N TYR A 148 0.51 -21.78 -3.11
CA TYR A 148 0.41 -20.57 -2.33
C TYR A 148 -0.66 -20.74 -1.23
N LYS A 149 -0.35 -20.25 -0.04
CA LYS A 149 -1.26 -20.24 1.10
C LYS A 149 -1.67 -18.80 1.40
N GLU A 150 -2.94 -18.61 1.71
CA GLU A 150 -3.41 -17.35 2.27
C GLU A 150 -2.82 -17.20 3.69
N ILE A 151 -2.18 -16.08 3.96
CA ILE A 151 -1.59 -15.75 5.26
C ILE A 151 -2.30 -14.59 5.95
N GLY A 152 -3.10 -13.81 5.23
CA GLY A 152 -3.86 -12.71 5.79
C GLY A 152 -4.67 -11.95 4.76
N ARG A 153 -5.49 -11.05 5.28
CA ARG A 153 -6.30 -10.13 4.47
C ARG A 153 -6.13 -8.71 4.96
N ARG A 154 -5.95 -7.82 4.02
CA ARG A 154 -5.95 -6.38 4.26
C ARG A 154 -7.26 -5.80 3.73
N ILE A 155 -8.10 -5.37 4.66
CA ILE A 155 -9.43 -4.83 4.37
C ILE A 155 -9.28 -3.35 4.03
N GLU A 156 -9.46 -3.01 2.79
CA GLU A 156 -9.57 -1.61 2.35
C GLU A 156 -11.00 -1.11 2.62
N SER A 157 -11.11 0.14 3.05
CA SER A 157 -12.40 0.76 3.35
C SER A 157 -12.37 2.23 2.96
N TYR A 158 -13.52 2.81 2.65
CA TYR A 158 -13.65 4.21 2.31
C TYR A 158 -14.82 4.87 3.05
N VAL A 159 -14.75 6.20 3.18
CA VAL A 159 -15.87 7.05 3.59
C VAL A 159 -16.00 8.24 2.64
N ASP A 160 -17.23 8.60 2.25
CA ASP A 160 -17.50 9.86 1.54
C ASP A 160 -17.43 11.01 2.55
N VAL A 161 -16.35 11.80 2.48
CA VAL A 161 -16.14 12.91 3.43
C VAL A 161 -17.12 14.05 3.27
N ARG A 162 -17.77 14.20 2.11
CA ARG A 162 -18.76 15.24 1.88
C ARG A 162 -20.02 15.00 2.71
N ALA A 163 -20.38 13.72 2.90
CA ALA A 163 -21.49 13.28 3.72
C ALA A 163 -21.12 13.10 5.20
N PHE A 164 -19.84 13.21 5.56
CA PHE A 164 -19.39 13.01 6.93
C PHE A 164 -19.97 14.08 7.87
N ASP A 165 -20.64 13.62 8.93
CA ASP A 165 -21.09 14.43 10.07
C ASP A 165 -20.33 13.98 11.33
N GLY A 166 -19.47 14.87 11.83
CA GLY A 166 -18.71 14.65 13.07
C GLY A 166 -19.48 14.96 14.35
N ALA A 167 -20.71 15.51 14.26
CA ALA A 167 -21.47 15.96 15.42
C ALA A 167 -21.72 14.84 16.46
N PRO A 168 -22.05 13.59 16.09
CA PRO A 168 -22.25 12.49 17.04
C PRO A 168 -20.99 12.10 17.83
N LEU A 169 -19.81 12.50 17.35
CA LEU A 169 -18.51 12.16 17.95
C LEU A 169 -17.80 13.38 18.57
N ARG A 170 -18.47 14.55 18.63
CA ARG A 170 -17.90 15.78 19.18
C ARG A 170 -17.42 15.61 20.62
N ASP A 171 -18.16 14.86 21.43
CA ASP A 171 -17.82 14.62 22.84
C ASP A 171 -16.50 13.86 23.01
N VAL A 172 -16.13 13.00 22.05
CA VAL A 172 -14.86 12.28 22.10
C VAL A 172 -13.71 13.26 21.90
N VAL A 173 -13.83 14.15 20.92
CA VAL A 173 -12.84 15.20 20.66
C VAL A 173 -12.71 16.14 21.87
N GLY A 174 -13.83 16.63 22.40
CA GLY A 174 -13.83 17.50 23.57
C GLY A 174 -13.21 16.88 24.81
N ARG A 175 -13.46 15.61 25.10
CA ARG A 175 -12.82 14.91 26.23
C ARG A 175 -11.30 14.79 26.06
N VAL A 176 -10.83 14.51 24.84
CA VAL A 176 -9.39 14.43 24.55
C VAL A 176 -8.75 15.81 24.77
N GLU A 177 -9.33 16.88 24.23
CA GLU A 177 -8.80 18.24 24.39
C GLU A 177 -8.86 18.70 25.86
N ALA A 178 -9.92 18.37 26.60
CA ALA A 178 -10.07 18.68 28.04
C ALA A 178 -9.05 17.90 28.91
N SER A 179 -8.46 16.83 28.43
CA SER A 179 -7.38 16.09 29.11
C SER A 179 -5.99 16.73 28.96
N GLY A 180 -5.89 17.92 28.31
CA GLY A 180 -4.64 18.61 28.06
C GLY A 180 -3.94 18.22 26.75
N ILE A 181 -4.52 17.33 25.97
CA ILE A 181 -3.97 16.93 24.67
C ILE A 181 -4.35 17.95 23.59
N ARG A 182 -3.36 18.53 22.94
CA ARG A 182 -3.56 19.43 21.78
C ARG A 182 -3.74 18.58 20.51
N LEU A 183 -4.86 18.76 19.80
CA LEU A 183 -5.10 18.19 18.48
C LEU A 183 -4.87 19.27 17.41
N THR A 184 -3.89 19.07 16.54
CA THR A 184 -3.51 20.05 15.51
C THR A 184 -3.18 19.37 14.19
N THR A 185 -3.29 20.10 13.08
CA THR A 185 -2.82 19.61 11.77
C THR A 185 -1.28 19.79 11.66
N VAL A 186 -0.66 18.94 10.84
CA VAL A 186 0.75 19.14 10.50
C VAL A 186 0.95 20.50 9.82
N ALA A 187 0.02 20.94 8.97
CA ALA A 187 0.10 22.25 8.32
C ALA A 187 0.12 23.41 9.31
N GLU A 188 -0.67 23.36 10.39
CA GLU A 188 -0.64 24.35 11.47
C GLU A 188 0.68 24.31 12.23
N LEU A 189 1.11 23.09 12.58
CA LEU A 189 2.34 22.87 13.34
C LEU A 189 3.59 23.39 12.62
N LEU A 190 3.68 23.14 11.31
CA LEU A 190 4.82 23.60 10.50
C LEU A 190 4.86 25.12 10.33
N ARG A 191 3.69 25.80 10.37
CA ARG A 191 3.63 27.27 10.33
C ARG A 191 4.13 27.93 11.64
N GLU A 192 4.04 27.22 12.75
CA GLU A 192 4.45 27.69 14.07
C GLU A 192 5.96 27.46 14.35
N ARG A 193 6.66 26.70 13.48
CA ARG A 193 8.03 26.21 13.70
C ARG A 193 9.03 26.80 12.71
N ASP A 194 10.22 27.08 13.20
CA ASP A 194 11.37 27.36 12.34
C ASP A 194 11.88 26.07 11.64
N PRO A 195 12.83 26.19 10.67
CA PRO A 195 13.33 25.03 9.96
C PRO A 195 13.97 23.95 10.84
N ALA A 196 14.66 24.34 11.92
CA ALA A 196 15.31 23.38 12.82
C ALA A 196 14.27 22.61 13.65
N ALA A 197 13.29 23.31 14.21
CA ALA A 197 12.16 22.72 14.93
C ALA A 197 11.26 21.86 14.03
N THR A 198 11.16 22.23 12.75
CA THR A 198 10.48 21.40 11.72
C THR A 198 11.22 20.12 11.45
N ALA A 199 12.55 20.15 11.27
CA ALA A 199 13.36 18.96 11.08
C ALA A 199 13.29 18.01 12.29
N GLN A 200 13.35 18.59 13.50
CA GLN A 200 13.20 17.80 14.74
C GLN A 200 11.81 17.15 14.83
N PHE A 201 10.72 17.88 14.52
CA PHE A 201 9.38 17.32 14.51
C PHE A 201 9.24 16.08 13.60
N TRP A 202 9.83 16.09 12.42
CA TRP A 202 9.78 14.93 11.53
C TRP A 202 10.54 13.72 12.08
N HIS A 203 11.65 13.98 12.76
CA HIS A 203 12.40 12.93 13.45
C HIS A 203 11.59 12.35 14.62
N ASP A 204 11.00 13.22 15.46
CA ASP A 204 10.17 12.82 16.59
C ASP A 204 8.92 12.03 16.15
N LEU A 205 8.32 12.40 15.00
CA LEU A 205 7.18 11.69 14.44
C LEU A 205 7.59 10.28 13.98
N TRP A 206 8.72 10.15 13.32
CA TRP A 206 9.27 8.86 12.90
C TRP A 206 9.60 7.97 14.11
N GLU A 207 10.22 8.52 15.16
CA GLU A 207 10.51 7.78 16.39
C GLU A 207 9.23 7.34 17.10
N ALA A 208 8.23 8.22 17.17
CA ALA A 208 6.94 7.92 17.79
C ALA A 208 6.16 6.85 16.99
N GLU A 209 6.32 6.80 15.66
CA GLU A 209 5.67 5.82 14.80
C GLU A 209 6.19 4.40 15.02
N ALA A 210 7.50 4.21 15.27
CA ALA A 210 8.14 2.90 15.32
C ALA A 210 7.44 1.91 16.29
N PRO A 211 7.20 2.22 17.57
CA PRO A 211 6.50 1.30 18.49
C PRO A 211 5.03 1.11 18.12
N MET A 212 4.41 2.09 17.41
CA MET A 212 3.03 1.95 16.93
C MET A 212 2.96 1.05 15.70
N TRP A 213 4.00 1.05 14.86
CA TRP A 213 4.17 0.17 13.72
C TRP A 213 4.31 -1.29 14.14
N ASP A 214 5.11 -1.56 15.19
CA ASP A 214 5.30 -2.90 15.75
C ASP A 214 4.00 -3.50 16.31
N ASP A 215 3.06 -2.65 16.73
CA ASP A 215 1.76 -3.08 17.26
C ASP A 215 0.70 -3.34 16.17
N VAL A 216 1.01 -3.13 14.88
CA VAL A 216 0.12 -3.51 13.77
C VAL A 216 0.14 -5.02 13.61
N PRO A 217 -1.02 -5.69 13.56
CA PRO A 217 -1.09 -7.16 13.44
C PRO A 217 -0.83 -7.62 11.99
N TRP A 218 0.39 -7.38 11.50
CA TRP A 218 0.82 -7.77 10.16
C TRP A 218 0.72 -9.28 9.95
N ALA A 219 0.16 -9.73 8.83
CA ALA A 219 0.19 -11.13 8.43
C ALA A 219 1.62 -11.61 8.13
N SER A 220 2.46 -10.73 7.59
CA SER A 220 3.90 -10.91 7.47
C SER A 220 4.59 -9.72 8.14
N PRO A 221 5.32 -9.89 9.25
CA PRO A 221 5.98 -8.81 9.96
C PRO A 221 6.78 -7.93 9.00
N THR A 222 6.56 -6.64 9.08
CA THR A 222 7.17 -5.64 8.20
C THR A 222 8.04 -4.71 9.05
N PRO A 223 9.35 -4.59 8.79
CA PRO A 223 10.21 -3.71 9.56
C PRO A 223 9.75 -2.26 9.43
N HIS A 224 9.92 -1.46 10.47
CA HIS A 224 9.73 -0.02 10.38
C HIS A 224 10.77 0.59 9.44
N TRP A 225 10.39 1.69 8.78
CA TRP A 225 11.27 2.32 7.78
C TRP A 225 12.46 3.00 8.45
N PRO A 226 13.68 2.92 7.84
CA PRO A 226 14.76 3.82 8.21
C PRO A 226 14.33 5.29 8.02
N PHE A 227 14.82 6.20 8.86
CA PHE A 227 14.44 7.62 8.82
C PHE A 227 14.60 8.24 7.42
N GLU A 228 15.68 7.93 6.72
CA GLU A 228 15.91 8.45 5.36
C GLU A 228 14.82 8.01 4.37
N LYS A 229 14.31 6.78 4.51
CA LYS A 229 13.21 6.30 3.69
C LYS A 229 11.88 6.95 4.08
N PHE A 230 11.61 7.10 5.38
CA PHE A 230 10.47 7.84 5.88
C PHE A 230 10.50 9.29 5.35
N LYS A 231 11.63 9.98 5.50
CA LYS A 231 11.80 11.35 5.01
C LYS A 231 11.50 11.45 3.51
N LYS A 232 12.08 10.58 2.71
CA LYS A 232 11.91 10.55 1.25
C LYS A 232 10.45 10.34 0.83
N LEU A 233 9.77 9.37 1.45
CA LEU A 233 8.43 8.92 1.04
C LEU A 233 7.31 9.74 1.67
N VAL A 234 7.50 10.22 2.88
CA VAL A 234 6.47 10.92 3.67
C VAL A 234 6.67 12.42 3.59
N VAL A 235 7.87 12.91 3.90
CA VAL A 235 8.14 14.35 4.04
C VAL A 235 8.38 15.00 2.68
N ASP A 236 9.35 14.47 1.91
CA ASP A 236 9.88 15.12 0.69
C ASP A 236 9.07 14.75 -0.57
N SER A 237 8.23 13.72 -0.53
CA SER A 237 7.49 13.23 -1.70
C SER A 237 6.43 14.19 -2.24
N GLY A 238 6.00 15.16 -1.44
CA GLY A 238 4.84 16.02 -1.76
C GLY A 238 3.50 15.27 -1.80
N LYS A 239 3.47 14.00 -1.37
CA LYS A 239 2.25 13.18 -1.35
C LYS A 239 1.45 13.32 -0.06
N MET A 240 2.07 13.76 1.05
CA MET A 240 1.34 14.00 2.30
C MET A 240 0.39 15.20 2.16
N VAL A 241 -0.80 15.06 2.72
CA VAL A 241 -1.79 16.14 2.87
C VAL A 241 -1.64 16.69 4.28
N ASN A 242 -0.78 17.69 4.45
CA ASN A 242 -0.47 18.27 5.76
C ASN A 242 -1.70 18.85 6.47
N GLU A 243 -2.65 19.39 5.71
CA GLU A 243 -3.92 19.93 6.21
C GLU A 243 -4.85 18.84 6.79
N ALA A 244 -4.72 17.60 6.32
CA ALA A 244 -5.51 16.46 6.77
C ALA A 244 -4.67 15.40 7.50
N THR A 245 -3.44 15.72 7.89
CA THR A 245 -2.62 14.91 8.79
C THR A 245 -2.68 15.52 10.18
N ILE A 246 -3.19 14.76 11.17
CA ILE A 246 -3.49 15.26 12.52
C ILE A 246 -2.53 14.63 13.52
N VAL A 247 -1.99 15.46 14.41
CA VAL A 247 -1.11 15.06 15.51
C VAL A 247 -1.79 15.41 16.85
N ALA A 248 -1.69 14.51 17.81
CA ALA A 248 -2.08 14.70 19.19
C ALA A 248 -0.83 14.89 20.05
N LEU A 249 -0.69 16.05 20.67
CA LEU A 249 0.46 16.45 21.48
C LEU A 249 0.11 16.51 22.97
N ASP A 250 0.95 15.91 23.80
CA ASP A 250 1.00 16.10 25.25
C ASP A 250 2.25 16.93 25.57
N GLY A 251 2.07 18.26 25.70
CA GLY A 251 3.16 19.19 25.60
C GLY A 251 3.84 19.10 24.23
N GLU A 252 5.14 18.80 24.21
CA GLU A 252 5.89 18.56 22.95
C GLU A 252 5.91 17.08 22.50
N ARG A 253 5.42 16.16 23.35
CA ARG A 253 5.43 14.74 23.06
C ARG A 253 4.31 14.34 22.11
N ILE A 254 4.60 13.60 21.06
CA ILE A 254 3.62 13.02 20.17
C ILE A 254 2.94 11.83 20.86
N ALA A 255 1.69 12.04 21.30
CA ALA A 255 0.87 11.03 21.96
C ALA A 255 0.19 10.07 20.97
N ALA A 256 -0.23 10.62 19.81
CA ALA A 256 -0.86 9.87 18.73
C ALA A 256 -0.83 10.70 17.45
N PHE A 257 -1.01 10.04 16.30
CA PHE A 257 -1.14 10.74 15.02
C PHE A 257 -1.99 9.95 14.02
N THR A 258 -2.43 10.63 12.97
CA THR A 258 -3.01 10.00 11.77
C THR A 258 -2.52 10.74 10.55
N SER A 259 -1.86 10.03 9.62
CA SER A 259 -1.26 10.60 8.42
C SER A 259 -2.10 10.32 7.19
N THR A 260 -2.18 11.31 6.30
CA THR A 260 -2.97 11.27 5.06
C THR A 260 -2.07 11.51 3.87
N GLY A 261 -2.13 10.60 2.90
CA GLY A 261 -1.52 10.78 1.58
C GLY A 261 -2.56 11.09 0.50
N LYS A 262 -2.12 11.75 -0.57
CA LYS A 262 -2.94 11.94 -1.78
C LYS A 262 -3.13 10.61 -2.52
N GLN A 263 -4.34 10.39 -3.03
CA GLN A 263 -4.67 9.30 -3.95
C GLN A 263 -5.58 9.84 -5.05
N GLY A 264 -5.11 9.82 -6.27
CA GLY A 264 -5.79 10.54 -7.36
C GLY A 264 -5.80 12.04 -7.14
N THR A 265 -6.80 12.70 -7.69
CA THR A 265 -6.94 14.17 -7.64
C THR A 265 -7.82 14.65 -6.49
N ASP A 266 -8.75 13.80 -6.01
CA ASP A 266 -9.82 14.18 -5.09
C ASP A 266 -10.00 13.22 -3.90
N ARG A 267 -9.04 12.28 -3.69
CA ARG A 267 -9.11 11.30 -2.61
C ARG A 267 -7.89 11.41 -1.69
N GLY A 268 -8.11 11.09 -0.45
CA GLY A 268 -7.05 10.88 0.52
C GLY A 268 -6.97 9.42 0.95
N TYR A 269 -5.80 9.00 1.36
CA TYR A 269 -5.55 7.68 1.90
C TYR A 269 -4.88 7.81 3.27
N THR A 270 -5.47 7.22 4.30
CA THR A 270 -4.83 7.17 5.61
C THR A 270 -3.69 6.16 5.57
N TRP A 271 -2.45 6.63 5.61
CA TRP A 271 -1.26 5.79 5.63
C TRP A 271 -1.10 5.06 6.96
N MET A 272 -1.22 5.81 8.07
CA MET A 272 -1.10 5.28 9.41
C MET A 272 -2.05 6.01 10.37
N THR A 273 -2.54 5.32 11.39
CA THR A 273 -3.13 5.89 12.59
C THR A 273 -2.56 5.15 13.77
N GLY A 274 -1.80 5.85 14.61
CA GLY A 274 -1.11 5.28 15.75
C GLY A 274 -1.44 6.01 17.06
N THR A 275 -1.42 5.28 18.17
CA THR A 275 -1.55 5.84 19.52
C THR A 275 -0.50 5.18 20.41
N GLY A 276 0.34 6.00 21.01
CA GLY A 276 1.36 5.56 21.97
C GLY A 276 0.75 4.72 23.11
N ARG A 277 1.45 3.69 23.54
CA ARG A 277 0.94 2.70 24.52
C ARG A 277 0.38 3.36 25.77
N ASP A 278 1.05 4.38 26.29
CA ASP A 278 0.65 5.15 27.50
C ASP A 278 -0.63 5.99 27.32
N TYR A 279 -1.04 6.20 26.07
CA TYR A 279 -2.19 7.05 25.72
C TYR A 279 -3.40 6.26 25.21
N ARG A 280 -3.33 4.93 25.17
CA ARG A 280 -4.43 4.07 24.70
C ARG A 280 -5.62 4.08 25.65
N GLY A 281 -6.78 3.74 25.10
CA GLY A 281 -8.03 3.71 25.87
C GLY A 281 -8.66 5.08 26.13
N ARG A 282 -8.00 6.19 25.78
CA ARG A 282 -8.46 7.57 26.02
C ARG A 282 -9.24 8.18 24.85
N GLY A 283 -9.48 7.43 23.77
CA GLY A 283 -10.26 7.90 22.60
C GLY A 283 -9.45 8.67 21.55
N LEU A 284 -8.11 8.79 21.66
CA LEU A 284 -7.27 9.58 20.76
C LEU A 284 -7.42 9.17 19.29
N ALA A 285 -7.35 7.87 18.97
CA ALA A 285 -7.48 7.40 17.59
C ALA A 285 -8.83 7.82 16.96
N THR A 286 -9.92 7.79 17.72
CA THR A 286 -11.22 8.25 17.24
C THR A 286 -11.22 9.77 17.05
N ALA A 287 -10.71 10.54 18.01
CA ALA A 287 -10.63 11.99 17.92
C ALA A 287 -9.78 12.45 16.73
N LEU A 288 -8.62 11.84 16.52
CA LEU A 288 -7.75 12.08 15.36
C LEU A 288 -8.50 11.87 14.05
N LYS A 289 -9.19 10.71 13.90
CA LYS A 289 -9.94 10.42 12.67
C LYS A 289 -11.13 11.34 12.44
N VAL A 290 -11.82 11.79 13.49
CA VAL A 290 -12.88 12.81 13.37
C VAL A 290 -12.30 14.13 12.85
N LYS A 291 -11.18 14.60 13.44
CA LYS A 291 -10.48 15.81 12.98
C LYS A 291 -9.95 15.64 11.54
N LEU A 292 -9.37 14.47 11.21
CA LEU A 292 -8.90 14.15 9.85
C LEU A 292 -10.04 14.26 8.84
N LEU A 293 -11.20 13.65 9.09
CA LEU A 293 -12.32 13.67 8.14
C LEU A 293 -12.88 15.09 7.96
N ALA A 294 -12.95 15.88 9.03
CA ALA A 294 -13.35 17.28 8.95
C ALA A 294 -12.33 18.11 8.14
N ALA A 295 -11.04 17.90 8.37
CA ALA A 295 -9.97 18.58 7.66
C ALA A 295 -9.89 18.14 6.18
N ALA A 296 -10.07 16.86 5.89
CA ALA A 296 -10.15 16.32 4.53
C ALA A 296 -11.31 16.94 3.73
N LYS A 297 -12.48 17.10 4.39
CA LYS A 297 -13.64 17.81 3.81
C LYS A 297 -13.32 19.28 3.51
N ALA A 298 -12.68 19.97 4.43
CA ALA A 298 -12.26 21.37 4.25
C ALA A 298 -11.20 21.52 3.16
N ALA A 299 -10.32 20.53 2.98
CA ALA A 299 -9.34 20.46 1.90
C ALA A 299 -9.94 20.05 0.53
N GLY A 300 -11.26 19.84 0.44
CA GLY A 300 -11.97 19.53 -0.80
C GLY A 300 -11.85 18.08 -1.24
N LEU A 301 -11.40 17.17 -0.39
CA LEU A 301 -11.36 15.75 -0.72
C LEU A 301 -12.79 15.17 -0.75
N ARG A 302 -13.04 14.30 -1.73
CA ARG A 302 -14.33 13.60 -1.88
C ARG A 302 -14.44 12.39 -0.96
N ALA A 303 -13.36 11.62 -0.85
CA ALA A 303 -13.35 10.39 -0.09
C ALA A 303 -12.02 10.20 0.64
N MET A 304 -12.10 9.55 1.79
CA MET A 304 -10.94 9.03 2.52
C MET A 304 -10.95 7.50 2.47
N LEU A 305 -9.82 6.93 2.07
CA LEU A 305 -9.59 5.50 2.09
C LEU A 305 -8.64 5.13 3.24
N THR A 306 -8.67 3.87 3.62
CA THR A 306 -7.75 3.30 4.60
C THR A 306 -7.70 1.79 4.43
N THR A 307 -6.60 1.17 4.84
CA THR A 307 -6.48 -0.29 4.89
C THR A 307 -6.16 -0.74 6.31
N ASN A 308 -6.77 -1.82 6.74
CA ASN A 308 -6.48 -2.47 8.01
C ASN A 308 -6.35 -3.97 7.82
N ASP A 309 -5.40 -4.58 8.52
CA ASP A 309 -5.30 -6.02 8.62
C ASP A 309 -6.56 -6.59 9.29
N GLU A 310 -7.04 -7.73 8.80
CA GLU A 310 -8.31 -8.33 9.25
C GLU A 310 -8.38 -8.54 10.78
N PRO A 311 -7.30 -8.94 11.48
CA PRO A 311 -7.29 -9.05 12.94
C PRO A 311 -7.40 -7.71 13.68
N ASN A 312 -7.17 -6.56 13.05
CA ASN A 312 -7.23 -5.24 13.69
C ASN A 312 -8.67 -4.79 13.96
N LYS A 313 -9.36 -5.53 14.85
CA LYS A 313 -10.77 -5.27 15.22
C LYS A 313 -10.97 -3.87 15.82
N ALA A 314 -9.99 -3.37 16.56
CA ALA A 314 -10.07 -2.06 17.21
C ALA A 314 -10.19 -0.94 16.16
N MET A 315 -9.27 -0.87 15.20
CA MET A 315 -9.28 0.16 14.17
C MET A 315 -10.46 -0.01 13.21
N ARG A 316 -10.81 -1.25 12.84
CA ARG A 316 -11.99 -1.54 12.02
C ARG A 316 -13.29 -1.09 12.71
N GLY A 317 -13.39 -1.27 14.04
CA GLY A 317 -14.51 -0.77 14.84
C GLY A 317 -14.61 0.76 14.86
N ILE A 318 -13.48 1.47 14.93
CA ILE A 318 -13.43 2.93 14.82
C ILE A 318 -13.90 3.36 13.43
N ASN A 319 -13.36 2.73 12.37
CA ASN A 319 -13.74 3.04 11.00
C ASN A 319 -15.24 2.83 10.74
N ALA A 320 -15.80 1.73 11.22
CA ALA A 320 -17.25 1.45 11.09
C ALA A 320 -18.11 2.55 11.76
N LYS A 321 -17.72 3.02 12.96
CA LYS A 321 -18.41 4.14 13.65
C LYS A 321 -18.32 5.45 12.89
N LEU A 322 -17.27 5.65 12.09
CA LEU A 322 -17.05 6.82 11.26
C LEU A 322 -17.72 6.71 9.87
N GLY A 323 -18.45 5.62 9.60
CA GLY A 323 -19.18 5.42 8.36
C GLY A 323 -18.32 4.84 7.22
N TYR A 324 -17.15 4.28 7.52
CA TYR A 324 -16.36 3.60 6.49
C TYR A 324 -17.05 2.33 6.00
N VAL A 325 -17.11 2.17 4.69
CA VAL A 325 -17.65 1.01 3.98
C VAL A 325 -16.49 0.16 3.46
N MET A 326 -16.56 -1.15 3.71
CA MET A 326 -15.52 -2.09 3.26
C MET A 326 -15.58 -2.31 1.75
N LEU A 327 -14.41 -2.41 1.15
CA LEU A 327 -14.15 -2.78 -0.24
C LEU A 327 -13.61 -4.23 -0.32
N PRO A 328 -13.55 -4.82 -1.52
CA PRO A 328 -12.89 -6.11 -1.71
C PRO A 328 -11.45 -6.10 -1.15
N ALA A 329 -11.15 -7.08 -0.31
CA ALA A 329 -9.87 -7.16 0.38
C ALA A 329 -8.71 -7.49 -0.54
N ASN A 330 -7.52 -7.02 -0.20
CA ASN A 330 -6.27 -7.57 -0.70
C ASN A 330 -5.90 -8.80 0.14
N ILE A 331 -5.69 -9.92 -0.52
CA ILE A 331 -5.38 -11.23 0.08
C ILE A 331 -3.87 -11.43 -0.03
N GLU A 332 -3.21 -11.59 1.10
CA GLU A 332 -1.77 -11.85 1.17
C GLU A 332 -1.51 -13.35 1.07
N LEU A 333 -0.57 -13.70 0.24
CA LEU A 333 -0.23 -15.07 -0.11
C LEU A 333 1.24 -15.36 0.15
N GLU A 334 1.54 -16.57 0.56
CA GLU A 334 2.91 -17.06 0.77
C GLU A 334 3.12 -18.40 0.10
N LYS A 335 4.30 -18.61 -0.49
CA LYS A 335 4.80 -19.92 -0.91
C LYS A 335 6.21 -20.13 -0.39
N THR A 336 6.41 -21.15 0.43
CA THR A 336 7.74 -21.68 0.80
C THR A 336 8.36 -22.36 -0.40
N LEU A 337 9.69 -22.18 -0.62
CA LEU A 337 10.41 -22.64 -1.80
C LEU A 337 11.25 -23.89 -1.55
#